data_6397bfe6b396d0b26d0b3abb685c6f8a
#
_entry.id   6397bfe6b396d0b26d0b3abb685c6f8a
#
_cell.length_a   1.000
_cell.length_b   1.000
_cell.length_c   1.000
_cell.angle_alpha   90.00
_cell.angle_beta   90.00
_cell.angle_gamma   90.00
#
_symmetry.space_group_name_H-M   'P 1'
#
loop_
_entity.id
_entity.type
_entity.pdbx_description
1 polymer ?
#
loop_
_entity_poly.entity_id
_entity_poly.type
_entity_poly.pdbx_seq_one_letter_code
_entity_poly.pdbx_strand_id
1 'polypeptide(L)'
;MRGCARALLYSLQTLLALQLLLYLLFKGFEREHFRQALPAQIEPAGLILIDGMSDFREGCGVAVWRLSEATAASLQQNGFGYLQSAQQARGYAESYYRYGPWQATPLADSQSMDGWLPLGCADAPEALQEQILRGAQGMQGYYSEKREGVLLVLPRERLIVFAYNG
;
A
#
# COMPACT_ATOMS: atom_id res chain seq x y z
N MET A 1 -50.92 10.89 11.05
CA MET A 1 -50.08 9.92 10.30
C MET A 1 -48.95 10.57 9.48
N ARG A 2 -49.14 11.72 8.81
CA ARG A 2 -48.07 12.38 8.00
C ARG A 2 -46.84 12.88 8.79
N GLY A 3 -47.01 13.26 10.07
CA GLY A 3 -45.91 13.72 10.93
C GLY A 3 -44.93 12.61 11.32
N CYS A 4 -45.40 11.43 11.70
CA CYS A 4 -44.58 10.29 12.06
C CYS A 4 -43.74 9.79 10.87
N ALA A 5 -44.31 9.77 9.67
CA ALA A 5 -43.60 9.36 8.46
C ALA A 5 -42.44 10.31 8.13
N ARG A 6 -42.63 11.63 8.31
CA ARG A 6 -41.55 12.63 8.12
C ARG A 6 -40.47 12.49 9.17
N ALA A 7 -40.82 12.28 10.44
CA ALA A 7 -39.84 12.08 11.51
C ALA A 7 -38.96 10.83 11.25
N LEU A 8 -39.61 9.72 10.85
CA LEU A 8 -38.90 8.50 10.46
C LEU A 8 -37.94 8.71 9.27
N LEU A 9 -38.40 9.46 8.27
CA LEU A 9 -37.56 9.78 7.11
C LEU A 9 -36.33 10.58 7.51
N TYR A 10 -36.50 11.63 8.34
CA TYR A 10 -35.35 12.43 8.81
C TYR A 10 -34.39 11.61 9.67
N SER A 11 -34.86 10.75 10.56
CA SER A 11 -34.02 9.90 11.38
C SER A 11 -33.22 8.90 10.51
N LEU A 12 -33.81 8.33 9.48
CA LEU A 12 -33.15 7.44 8.54
C LEU A 12 -32.07 8.19 7.75
N GLN A 13 -32.37 9.38 7.23
CA GLN A 13 -31.41 10.22 6.52
C GLN A 13 -30.21 10.60 7.40
N THR A 14 -30.46 10.97 8.66
CA THR A 14 -29.41 11.29 9.63
C THR A 14 -28.53 10.07 9.90
N LEU A 15 -29.11 8.89 10.07
CA LEU A 15 -28.36 7.65 10.29
C LEU A 15 -27.47 7.32 9.09
N LEU A 16 -28.02 7.39 7.88
CA LEU A 16 -27.26 7.13 6.65
C LEU A 16 -26.11 8.15 6.47
N ALA A 17 -26.35 9.43 6.76
CA ALA A 17 -25.32 10.46 6.70
C ALA A 17 -24.19 10.19 7.71
N LEU A 18 -24.55 9.76 8.93
CA LEU A 18 -23.58 9.40 9.97
C LEU A 18 -22.75 8.17 9.56
N GLN A 19 -23.39 7.14 9.03
CA GLN A 19 -22.68 5.95 8.53
C GLN A 19 -21.72 6.30 7.40
N LEU A 20 -22.14 7.13 6.45
CA LEU A 20 -21.26 7.59 5.37
C LEU A 20 -20.06 8.38 5.92
N LEU A 21 -20.30 9.29 6.87
CA LEU A 21 -19.24 10.05 7.52
C LEU A 21 -18.22 9.13 8.21
N LEU A 22 -18.68 8.17 9.00
CA LEU A 22 -17.83 7.21 9.69
C LEU A 22 -17.03 6.35 8.68
N TYR A 23 -17.65 5.93 7.59
CA TYR A 23 -16.98 5.21 6.52
C TYR A 23 -15.85 6.04 5.87
N LEU A 24 -16.12 7.30 5.56
CA LEU A 24 -15.12 8.21 4.97
C LEU A 24 -13.96 8.50 5.93
N LEU A 25 -14.25 8.68 7.22
CA LEU A 25 -13.22 8.84 8.24
C LEU A 25 -12.35 7.60 8.37
N PHE A 26 -12.96 6.41 8.39
CA PHE A 26 -12.23 5.14 8.42
C PHE A 26 -11.32 4.98 7.19
N LYS A 27 -11.85 5.23 5.98
CA LYS A 27 -11.05 5.16 4.75
C LYS A 27 -9.92 6.20 4.71
N GLY A 28 -10.15 7.37 5.27
CA GLY A 28 -9.09 8.38 5.44
C GLY A 28 -7.99 7.92 6.40
N PHE A 29 -8.37 7.34 7.52
CA PHE A 29 -7.44 6.77 8.50
C PHE A 29 -6.64 5.60 7.90
N GLU A 30 -7.29 4.66 7.26
CA GLU A 30 -6.65 3.50 6.60
C GLU A 30 -5.61 3.96 5.57
N ARG A 31 -5.98 4.92 4.70
CA ARG A 31 -5.06 5.50 3.71
C ARG A 31 -3.83 6.12 4.36
N GLU A 32 -4.02 6.90 5.42
CA GLU A 32 -2.92 7.55 6.10
C GLU A 32 -2.05 6.54 6.85
N HIS A 33 -2.65 5.53 7.49
CA HIS A 33 -1.93 4.45 8.16
C HIS A 33 -0.94 3.76 7.21
N PHE A 34 -1.40 3.34 6.03
CA PHE A 34 -0.52 2.71 5.05
C PHE A 34 0.52 3.68 4.46
N ARG A 35 0.16 4.96 4.28
CA ARG A 35 1.12 5.96 3.85
C ARG A 35 2.23 6.18 4.87
N GLN A 36 1.91 6.12 6.14
CA GLN A 36 2.88 6.24 7.24
C GLN A 36 3.84 5.05 7.32
N ALA A 37 3.48 3.89 6.75
CA ALA A 37 4.37 2.75 6.63
C ALA A 37 5.47 2.93 5.58
N LEU A 38 5.32 3.86 4.63
CA LEU A 38 6.36 4.14 3.63
C LEU A 38 7.49 4.98 4.22
N PRO A 39 8.76 4.77 3.82
CA PRO A 39 9.86 5.69 4.12
C PRO A 39 9.58 7.11 3.59
N ALA A 40 10.05 8.12 4.31
CA ALA A 40 9.79 9.52 3.97
C ALA A 40 10.32 9.92 2.57
N GLN A 41 11.40 9.28 2.12
CA GLN A 41 12.00 9.51 0.81
C GLN A 41 11.13 9.01 -0.35
N ILE A 42 10.25 8.03 -0.09
CA ILE A 42 9.39 7.43 -1.11
C ILE A 42 8.03 8.11 -1.07
N GLU A 43 7.86 9.16 -1.87
CA GLU A 43 6.62 9.94 -1.88
C GLU A 43 5.64 9.40 -2.93
N PRO A 44 4.43 8.99 -2.51
CA PRO A 44 3.39 8.56 -3.42
C PRO A 44 2.66 9.77 -4.03
N ALA A 45 2.28 9.67 -5.32
CA ALA A 45 1.47 10.69 -6.00
C ALA A 45 -0.03 10.47 -5.82
N GLY A 46 -0.48 9.25 -5.52
CA GLY A 46 -1.88 8.93 -5.31
C GLY A 46 -2.10 7.45 -5.03
N LEU A 47 -3.13 7.17 -4.26
CA LEU A 47 -3.55 5.80 -3.94
C LEU A 47 -4.26 5.18 -5.15
N ILE A 48 -3.92 3.92 -5.46
CA ILE A 48 -4.57 3.10 -6.48
C ILE A 48 -5.46 2.06 -5.81
N LEU A 49 -4.90 1.32 -4.83
CA LEU A 49 -5.60 0.23 -4.15
C LEU A 49 -5.11 0.13 -2.70
N ILE A 50 -6.01 -0.15 -1.79
CA ILE A 50 -5.75 -0.79 -0.51
C ILE A 50 -6.78 -1.89 -0.41
N ASP A 51 -6.32 -3.12 -0.34
CA ASP A 51 -7.18 -4.28 -0.17
C ASP A 51 -6.45 -5.44 0.49
N GLY A 52 -7.20 -6.32 1.13
CA GLY A 52 -6.66 -7.46 1.84
C GLY A 52 -7.69 -8.14 2.72
N MET A 53 -7.27 -9.25 3.28
CA MET A 53 -8.05 -10.00 4.27
C MET A 53 -7.42 -9.82 5.64
N SER A 54 -8.25 -9.59 6.64
CA SER A 54 -7.82 -9.51 8.02
C SER A 54 -8.80 -10.30 8.88
N ASP A 55 -8.28 -11.20 9.67
CA ASP A 55 -9.02 -11.81 10.76
C ASP A 55 -8.52 -11.30 12.12
N PHE A 56 -8.92 -11.94 13.21
CA PHE A 56 -8.63 -11.46 14.57
C PHE A 56 -7.12 -11.52 14.94
N ARG A 57 -6.29 -12.28 14.22
CA ARG A 57 -4.90 -12.54 14.60
C ARG A 57 -3.92 -12.27 13.47
N GLU A 58 -4.34 -12.48 12.26
CA GLU A 58 -3.47 -12.43 11.09
C GLU A 58 -4.15 -11.64 9.98
N GLY A 59 -3.35 -10.98 9.18
CA GLY A 59 -3.86 -10.25 8.02
C GLY A 59 -2.87 -10.30 6.87
N CYS A 60 -3.38 -10.35 5.67
CA CYS A 60 -2.57 -10.18 4.48
C CYS A 60 -3.23 -9.23 3.51
N GLY A 61 -2.42 -8.49 2.77
CA GLY A 61 -2.97 -7.53 1.82
C GLY A 61 -1.90 -6.71 1.12
N VAL A 62 -2.39 -5.77 0.33
CA VAL A 62 -1.56 -4.92 -0.49
C VAL A 62 -2.08 -3.49 -0.48
N ALA A 63 -1.17 -2.53 -0.41
CA ALA A 63 -1.43 -1.14 -0.68
C ALA A 63 -0.57 -0.69 -1.87
N VAL A 64 -1.21 -0.11 -2.87
CA VAL A 64 -0.57 0.28 -4.13
C VAL A 64 -0.79 1.76 -4.39
N TRP A 65 0.29 2.46 -4.69
CA TRP A 65 0.27 3.87 -5.05
C TRP A 65 0.95 4.11 -6.39
N ARG A 66 0.64 5.24 -6.99
CA ARG A 66 1.45 5.80 -8.08
C ARG A 66 2.75 6.36 -7.51
N LEU A 67 3.84 6.06 -8.16
CA LEU A 67 5.14 6.68 -7.88
C LEU A 67 5.09 8.15 -8.29
N SER A 68 5.50 9.06 -7.39
CA SER A 68 5.57 10.49 -7.72
C SER A 68 6.66 10.79 -8.75
N GLU A 69 6.48 11.86 -9.52
CA GLU A 69 7.49 12.34 -10.45
C GLU A 69 8.80 12.69 -9.75
N ALA A 70 8.71 13.29 -8.55
CA ALA A 70 9.89 13.65 -7.75
C ALA A 70 10.68 12.42 -7.33
N THR A 71 10.02 11.38 -6.83
CA THR A 71 10.68 10.11 -6.46
C THR A 71 11.26 9.43 -7.69
N ALA A 72 10.51 9.39 -8.82
CA ALA A 72 10.99 8.80 -10.06
C ALA A 72 12.23 9.52 -10.60
N ALA A 73 12.25 10.85 -10.60
CA ALA A 73 13.41 11.64 -11.01
C ALA A 73 14.62 11.41 -10.10
N SER A 74 14.42 11.35 -8.78
CA SER A 74 15.48 11.06 -7.83
C SER A 74 16.08 9.67 -8.03
N LEU A 75 15.25 8.66 -8.34
CA LEU A 75 15.71 7.32 -8.69
C LEU A 75 16.47 7.29 -10.02
N GLN A 76 16.03 8.06 -10.99
CA GLN A 76 16.70 8.15 -12.28
C GLN A 76 18.09 8.82 -12.16
N GLN A 77 18.24 9.84 -11.32
CA GLN A 77 19.48 10.58 -11.11
C GLN A 77 20.48 9.84 -10.22
N ASN A 78 20.01 9.27 -9.13
CA ASN A 78 20.84 8.72 -8.05
C ASN A 78 20.78 7.19 -7.96
N GLY A 79 19.93 6.56 -8.77
CA GLY A 79 19.79 5.11 -8.80
C GLY A 79 19.49 4.49 -7.44
N PHE A 80 20.15 3.38 -7.19
CA PHE A 80 20.04 2.64 -5.93
C PHE A 80 20.47 3.45 -4.69
N GLY A 81 21.42 4.39 -4.86
CA GLY A 81 21.90 5.23 -3.76
C GLY A 81 20.82 6.06 -3.09
N TYR A 82 19.79 6.47 -3.84
CA TYR A 82 18.65 7.20 -3.32
C TYR A 82 17.87 6.40 -2.25
N LEU A 83 17.79 5.09 -2.42
CA LEU A 83 17.01 4.20 -1.54
C LEU A 83 17.82 3.76 -0.30
N GLN A 84 19.14 3.87 -0.30
CA GLN A 84 19.96 3.38 0.82
C GLN A 84 19.58 3.98 2.18
N SER A 85 19.14 5.23 2.20
CA SER A 85 18.67 5.91 3.41
C SER A 85 17.17 5.71 3.71
N ALA A 86 16.42 5.12 2.77
CA ALA A 86 14.98 4.94 2.87
C ALA A 86 14.62 3.65 3.63
N GLN A 87 15.07 3.53 4.88
CA GLN A 87 14.87 2.31 5.67
C GLN A 87 13.86 2.46 6.80
N GLN A 88 13.51 3.66 7.22
CA GLN A 88 12.56 3.88 8.30
C GLN A 88 11.24 4.41 7.76
N ALA A 89 10.14 3.76 8.17
CA ALA A 89 8.80 4.27 7.90
C ALA A 89 8.62 5.67 8.48
N ARG A 90 7.91 6.56 7.76
CA ARG A 90 7.78 7.98 8.13
C ARG A 90 6.98 8.23 9.41
N GLY A 91 6.01 7.36 9.70
CA GLY A 91 5.10 7.52 10.85
C GLY A 91 5.43 6.65 12.05
N TYR A 92 6.39 5.75 11.92
CA TYR A 92 6.66 4.74 12.94
C TYR A 92 8.15 4.62 13.19
N ALA A 93 8.58 4.82 14.44
CA ALA A 93 9.98 4.75 14.84
C ALA A 93 10.44 3.35 15.28
N GLU A 94 9.50 2.45 15.52
CA GLU A 94 9.74 1.11 16.03
C GLU A 94 10.47 0.24 15.01
N SER A 95 11.25 -0.70 15.50
CA SER A 95 12.03 -1.63 14.66
C SER A 95 11.16 -2.52 13.75
N TYR A 96 9.91 -2.75 14.12
CA TYR A 96 8.94 -3.47 13.30
C TYR A 96 8.70 -2.77 11.95
N TYR A 97 8.77 -1.44 11.91
CA TYR A 97 8.58 -0.62 10.71
C TYR A 97 9.89 -0.21 10.03
N ARG A 98 10.97 -0.90 10.37
CA ARG A 98 12.26 -0.70 9.73
C ARG A 98 12.45 -1.71 8.60
N TYR A 99 12.72 -1.19 7.43
CA TYR A 99 13.07 -1.94 6.23
C TYR A 99 14.53 -2.36 6.26
N GLY A 100 14.83 -3.54 5.74
CA GLY A 100 16.18 -4.04 5.54
C GLY A 100 16.92 -3.31 4.43
N PRO A 101 18.06 -3.85 4.01
CA PRO A 101 18.79 -3.33 2.85
C PRO A 101 17.92 -3.43 1.59
N TRP A 102 17.93 -2.38 0.78
CA TRP A 102 17.32 -2.40 -0.53
C TRP A 102 18.04 -3.34 -1.48
N GLN A 103 17.30 -3.97 -2.35
CA GLN A 103 17.79 -4.90 -3.35
C GLN A 103 17.16 -4.56 -4.71
N ALA A 104 17.87 -4.88 -5.79
CA ALA A 104 17.30 -4.76 -7.13
C ALA A 104 16.43 -5.98 -7.44
N THR A 105 15.35 -5.77 -8.22
CA THR A 105 14.59 -6.88 -8.80
C THR A 105 15.43 -7.60 -9.88
N PRO A 106 15.14 -8.88 -10.21
CA PRO A 106 14.00 -9.66 -9.76
C PRO A 106 14.09 -10.08 -8.29
N LEU A 107 12.95 -10.30 -7.69
CA LEU A 107 12.85 -10.92 -6.36
C LEU A 107 13.54 -12.30 -6.40
N ALA A 108 14.30 -12.63 -5.37
CA ALA A 108 15.02 -13.90 -5.29
C ALA A 108 14.03 -15.10 -5.33
N ASP A 109 14.46 -16.24 -5.87
CA ASP A 109 13.62 -17.43 -6.07
C ASP A 109 12.97 -17.96 -4.79
N SER A 110 13.59 -17.74 -3.62
CA SER A 110 13.03 -18.11 -2.31
C SER A 110 11.82 -17.27 -1.90
N GLN A 111 11.57 -16.20 -2.61
CA GLN A 111 10.47 -15.26 -2.47
C GLN A 111 9.53 -15.36 -3.68
N SER A 112 9.48 -16.56 -4.28
CA SER A 112 8.64 -16.81 -5.44
C SER A 112 7.22 -16.34 -5.19
N MET A 113 6.68 -15.67 -6.17
CA MET A 113 5.48 -14.85 -6.14
C MET A 113 4.20 -15.59 -5.73
N ASP A 114 4.21 -16.92 -5.75
CA ASP A 114 3.08 -17.77 -5.34
C ASP A 114 2.86 -17.81 -3.81
N GLY A 115 3.80 -17.32 -3.01
CA GLY A 115 3.70 -17.35 -1.56
C GLY A 115 4.04 -16.06 -0.83
N TRP A 116 4.66 -15.10 -1.52
CA TRP A 116 5.25 -13.95 -0.84
C TRP A 116 4.60 -12.59 -1.14
N LEU A 117 4.12 -12.36 -2.37
CA LEU A 117 3.26 -11.21 -2.62
C LEU A 117 1.82 -11.62 -2.30
N PRO A 118 1.20 -11.06 -1.25
CA PRO A 118 -0.17 -11.42 -0.88
C PRO A 118 -1.19 -10.84 -1.86
N LEU A 119 -0.90 -10.90 -3.15
CA LEU A 119 -1.85 -10.56 -4.20
C LEU A 119 -3.05 -11.51 -4.20
N GLY A 120 -2.86 -12.77 -3.74
CA GLY A 120 -3.95 -13.70 -3.54
C GLY A 120 -4.89 -13.36 -2.38
N CYS A 121 -4.48 -12.46 -1.48
CA CYS A 121 -5.31 -11.97 -0.38
C CYS A 121 -6.11 -10.71 -0.75
N ALA A 122 -5.82 -10.11 -1.90
CA ALA A 122 -6.42 -8.86 -2.33
C ALA A 122 -7.24 -9.06 -3.59
N ASP A 123 -8.40 -8.45 -3.67
CA ASP A 123 -9.22 -8.38 -4.88
C ASP A 123 -8.69 -7.27 -5.80
N ALA A 124 -7.46 -7.45 -6.27
CA ALA A 124 -6.82 -6.52 -7.18
C ALA A 124 -7.21 -6.82 -8.63
N PRO A 125 -7.50 -5.82 -9.47
CA PRO A 125 -7.74 -6.02 -10.88
C PRO A 125 -6.59 -6.77 -11.57
N GLU A 126 -6.90 -7.74 -12.42
CA GLU A 126 -5.92 -8.58 -13.11
C GLU A 126 -4.80 -7.78 -13.80
N ALA A 127 -5.16 -6.72 -14.50
CA ALA A 127 -4.20 -5.82 -15.14
C ALA A 127 -3.21 -5.17 -14.16
N LEU A 128 -3.65 -4.84 -12.93
CA LEU A 128 -2.78 -4.31 -11.88
C LEU A 128 -1.86 -5.39 -11.32
N GLN A 129 -2.40 -6.60 -11.10
CA GLN A 129 -1.60 -7.75 -10.69
C GLN A 129 -0.50 -8.03 -11.70
N GLU A 130 -0.83 -8.16 -12.98
CA GLU A 130 0.16 -8.36 -14.04
C GLU A 130 1.20 -7.23 -14.12
N GLN A 131 0.79 -5.98 -13.88
CA GLN A 131 1.73 -4.84 -13.88
C GLN A 131 2.71 -4.95 -12.71
N ILE A 132 2.24 -5.29 -11.51
CA ILE A 132 3.09 -5.52 -10.33
C ILE A 132 4.04 -6.70 -10.60
N LEU A 133 3.52 -7.80 -11.12
CA LEU A 133 4.28 -9.00 -11.42
C LEU A 133 5.40 -8.74 -12.44
N ARG A 134 5.10 -8.04 -13.52
CA ARG A 134 6.13 -7.63 -14.50
C ARG A 134 7.22 -6.79 -13.88
N GLY A 135 6.87 -5.83 -13.02
CA GLY A 135 7.85 -4.98 -12.35
C GLY A 135 8.71 -5.75 -11.35
N ALA A 136 8.11 -6.67 -10.60
CA ALA A 136 8.80 -7.48 -9.60
C ALA A 136 9.73 -8.54 -10.22
N GLN A 137 9.39 -9.05 -11.41
CA GLN A 137 10.22 -9.99 -12.19
C GLN A 137 11.21 -9.28 -13.12
N GLY A 138 11.00 -8.00 -13.40
CA GLY A 138 11.87 -7.19 -14.25
C GLY A 138 13.17 -6.80 -13.54
N MET A 139 14.13 -6.25 -14.28
CA MET A 139 15.45 -5.88 -13.77
C MET A 139 15.58 -4.40 -13.37
N GLN A 140 14.51 -3.63 -13.33
CA GLN A 140 14.53 -2.17 -13.11
C GLN A 140 13.68 -1.73 -11.93
N GLY A 141 13.32 -2.66 -11.05
CA GLY A 141 12.64 -2.39 -9.81
C GLY A 141 13.58 -2.51 -8.61
N TYR A 142 13.09 -2.12 -7.47
CA TYR A 142 13.77 -2.22 -6.19
C TYR A 142 12.80 -2.74 -5.15
N TYR A 143 13.31 -3.50 -4.19
CA TYR A 143 12.53 -3.95 -3.06
C TYR A 143 13.31 -3.91 -1.77
N SER A 144 12.61 -3.82 -0.67
CA SER A 144 13.14 -3.97 0.66
C SER A 144 12.13 -4.65 1.55
N GLU A 145 12.61 -5.55 2.38
CA GLU A 145 11.81 -6.34 3.29
C GLU A 145 11.82 -5.74 4.68
N LYS A 146 10.71 -5.90 5.38
CA LYS A 146 10.60 -5.73 6.82
C LYS A 146 9.95 -6.97 7.40
N ARG A 147 9.87 -7.05 8.73
CA ARG A 147 9.09 -8.10 9.38
C ARG A 147 7.64 -8.08 8.83
N GLU A 148 7.19 -9.22 8.33
CA GLU A 148 5.82 -9.43 7.82
C GLU A 148 5.42 -8.49 6.67
N GLY A 149 6.39 -8.04 5.87
CA GLY A 149 6.04 -7.18 4.72
C GLY A 149 7.20 -6.85 3.81
N VAL A 150 6.84 -6.37 2.62
CA VAL A 150 7.77 -5.92 1.60
C VAL A 150 7.30 -4.64 0.97
N LEU A 151 8.25 -3.82 0.63
CA LEU A 151 8.04 -2.61 -0.14
C LEU A 151 8.77 -2.74 -1.47
N LEU A 152 8.00 -2.63 -2.58
CA LEU A 152 8.54 -2.56 -3.92
C LEU A 152 8.40 -1.13 -4.45
N VAL A 153 9.43 -0.69 -5.14
CA VAL A 153 9.40 0.54 -5.95
C VAL A 153 9.72 0.14 -7.39
N LEU A 154 8.73 0.32 -8.25
CA LEU A 154 8.74 -0.12 -9.64
C LEU A 154 8.70 1.12 -10.56
N PRO A 155 9.87 1.73 -10.88
CA PRO A 155 9.92 2.99 -11.60
C PRO A 155 9.33 2.94 -13.00
N ARG A 156 9.52 1.81 -13.71
CA ARG A 156 9.00 1.60 -15.07
C ARG A 156 7.48 1.53 -15.09
N GLU A 157 6.91 0.83 -14.13
CA GLU A 157 5.47 0.67 -13.93
C GLU A 157 4.84 1.87 -13.25
N ARG A 158 5.65 2.78 -12.71
CA ARG A 158 5.24 3.96 -11.94
C ARG A 158 4.45 3.59 -10.69
N LEU A 159 4.84 2.49 -10.02
CA LEU A 159 4.17 1.95 -8.86
C LEU A 159 5.07 1.94 -7.61
N ILE A 160 4.41 2.12 -6.46
CA ILE A 160 4.90 1.75 -5.14
C ILE A 160 3.92 0.68 -4.64
N VAL A 161 4.45 -0.47 -4.20
CA VAL A 161 3.64 -1.58 -3.70
C VAL A 161 4.14 -1.97 -2.32
N PHE A 162 3.28 -1.85 -1.32
CA PHE A 162 3.53 -2.37 0.02
C PHE A 162 2.63 -3.60 0.22
N ALA A 163 3.23 -4.75 0.35
CA ALA A 163 2.56 -6.01 0.60
C ALA A 163 2.91 -6.52 2.01
N TYR A 164 1.95 -7.10 2.71
CA TYR A 164 2.12 -7.58 4.08
C TYR A 164 1.41 -8.91 4.29
N ASN A 165 1.96 -9.70 5.20
CA ASN A 165 1.42 -11.01 5.61
C ASN A 165 1.83 -11.26 7.07
N GLY A 166 0.88 -11.06 8.01
CA GLY A 166 1.15 -11.19 9.44
C GLY A 166 -0.01 -10.78 10.33
#